data_9eec15ff6deb188308cba0a6184e0d49
#
_entry.id   9eec15ff6deb188308cba0a6184e0d49
#
_cell.length_a   1.000
_cell.length_b   1.000
_cell.length_c   1.000
_cell.angle_alpha   90.00
_cell.angle_beta   90.00
_cell.angle_gamma   90.00
#
_symmetry.space_group_name_H-M   'P 1'
#
loop_
_entity.id
_entity.type
_entity.pdbx_description
1 polymer ?
#
loop_
_entity_poly.entity_id
_entity_poly.type
_entity_poly.pdbx_seq_one_letter_code
_entity_poly.pdbx_strand_id
1 'polypeptide(L)'
;MKKQIITLAVTGLLLSSCGIYTKYEPVTSIPDQLYGGEVVTEDTASLGNMDWRELFTDPYLQSLIEVGLQTNTDYQSAQLRVEEAQATLMSAKLAFLPAFALAPQGTVSSFDTQKATQTYSLPVTASWELDVFGRMRNAKKQSQALYAQSEDYRQAVRTQLIAGIANTYYLSLIHISEPTRRTPIS
;
A
#
# COMPACT_ATOMS: atom_id res chain seq x y z
N MET A 1 -20.15 -52.67 -10.63
CA MET A 1 -20.45 -51.51 -11.48
C MET A 1 -21.25 -50.44 -10.76
N LYS A 2 -22.43 -50.68 -10.16
CA LYS A 2 -23.24 -49.66 -9.46
C LYS A 2 -22.48 -48.93 -8.33
N LYS A 3 -21.69 -49.63 -7.50
CA LYS A 3 -20.93 -49.03 -6.39
C LYS A 3 -19.82 -48.08 -6.90
N GLN A 4 -19.15 -48.42 -8.00
CA GLN A 4 -18.09 -47.59 -8.61
C GLN A 4 -18.66 -46.32 -9.23
N ILE A 5 -19.86 -46.39 -9.82
CA ILE A 5 -20.55 -45.22 -10.37
C ILE A 5 -20.97 -44.25 -9.25
N ILE A 6 -21.46 -44.78 -8.13
CA ILE A 6 -21.84 -43.97 -6.96
C ILE A 6 -20.59 -43.28 -6.35
N THR A 7 -19.48 -44.01 -6.22
CA THR A 7 -18.23 -43.42 -5.70
C THR A 7 -17.72 -42.32 -6.62
N LEU A 8 -17.76 -42.51 -7.94
CA LEU A 8 -17.34 -41.52 -8.92
C LEU A 8 -18.24 -40.27 -8.89
N ALA A 9 -19.56 -40.46 -8.74
CA ALA A 9 -20.51 -39.34 -8.64
C ALA A 9 -20.33 -38.52 -7.35
N VAL A 10 -20.07 -39.18 -6.21
CA VAL A 10 -19.80 -38.51 -4.92
C VAL A 10 -18.49 -37.75 -4.97
N THR A 11 -17.44 -38.30 -5.59
CA THR A 11 -16.16 -37.64 -5.77
C THR A 11 -16.30 -36.42 -6.69
N GLY A 12 -17.11 -36.49 -7.74
CA GLY A 12 -17.41 -35.39 -8.65
C GLY A 12 -18.16 -34.22 -7.98
N LEU A 13 -19.11 -34.54 -7.07
CA LEU A 13 -19.84 -33.53 -6.29
C LEU A 13 -18.98 -32.82 -5.26
N LEU A 14 -17.97 -33.47 -4.70
CA LEU A 14 -17.04 -32.87 -3.74
C LEU A 14 -16.04 -31.90 -4.42
N LEU A 15 -15.79 -32.04 -5.73
CA LEU A 15 -14.88 -31.19 -6.48
C LEU A 15 -15.57 -29.91 -6.99
N SER A 16 -16.90 -29.81 -7.02
CA SER A 16 -17.63 -28.63 -7.51
C SER A 16 -17.78 -27.51 -6.47
N SER A 17 -17.32 -27.71 -5.23
CA SER A 17 -17.47 -26.76 -4.11
C SER A 17 -16.51 -25.56 -4.16
N CYS A 18 -15.64 -25.43 -5.16
CA CYS A 18 -14.61 -24.37 -5.20
C CYS A 18 -15.11 -23.00 -5.69
N GLY A 19 -16.41 -22.81 -5.93
CA GLY A 19 -16.97 -21.58 -6.51
C GLY A 19 -17.74 -20.67 -5.55
N ILE A 20 -17.58 -20.81 -4.21
CA ILE A 20 -18.39 -20.09 -3.21
C ILE A 20 -18.00 -18.60 -3.08
N TYR A 21 -16.88 -18.18 -3.63
CA TYR A 21 -16.48 -16.77 -3.59
C TYR A 21 -17.02 -16.03 -4.81
N THR A 22 -18.05 -15.23 -4.61
CA THR A 22 -18.41 -14.17 -5.56
C THR A 22 -17.23 -13.20 -5.67
N LYS A 23 -16.71 -13.08 -6.88
CA LYS A 23 -15.67 -12.10 -7.19
C LYS A 23 -16.24 -10.72 -6.86
N TYR A 24 -15.58 -9.99 -5.95
CA TYR A 24 -15.92 -8.59 -5.70
C TYR A 24 -15.73 -7.80 -7.00
N GLU A 25 -16.81 -7.25 -7.53
CA GLU A 25 -16.76 -6.28 -8.62
C GLU A 25 -17.08 -4.92 -8.00
N PRO A 26 -16.12 -3.98 -8.03
CA PRO A 26 -16.38 -2.63 -7.54
C PRO A 26 -17.54 -2.04 -8.35
N VAL A 27 -18.48 -1.37 -7.66
CA VAL A 27 -19.55 -0.62 -8.32
C VAL A 27 -18.90 0.57 -9.03
N THR A 28 -18.58 0.39 -10.31
CA THR A 28 -17.95 1.42 -11.15
C THR A 28 -18.97 2.28 -11.90
N SER A 29 -20.25 1.88 -11.86
CA SER A 29 -21.32 2.68 -12.47
C SER A 29 -21.79 3.74 -11.48
N ILE A 30 -21.13 4.88 -11.48
CA ILE A 30 -21.72 6.12 -10.96
C ILE A 30 -22.82 6.49 -11.98
N PRO A 31 -24.10 6.66 -11.56
CA PRO A 31 -25.12 7.13 -12.47
C PRO A 31 -24.70 8.48 -13.09
N ASP A 32 -24.75 8.60 -14.40
CA ASP A 32 -24.30 9.79 -15.15
C ASP A 32 -25.01 11.10 -14.76
N GLN A 33 -25.99 11.05 -13.87
CA GLN A 33 -26.81 12.20 -13.44
C GLN A 33 -26.77 12.46 -11.94
N LEU A 34 -25.82 11.89 -11.18
CA LEU A 34 -25.78 12.05 -9.72
C LEU A 34 -25.55 13.51 -9.29
N TYR A 35 -24.95 14.35 -10.13
CA TYR A 35 -24.60 15.75 -9.85
C TYR A 35 -25.26 16.76 -10.80
N GLY A 36 -26.44 16.42 -11.36
CA GLY A 36 -27.13 17.29 -12.30
C GLY A 36 -26.55 17.15 -13.73
N GLY A 37 -27.36 16.68 -14.66
CA GLY A 37 -26.96 16.33 -16.01
C GLY A 37 -26.56 17.53 -16.87
N GLU A 38 -25.41 18.12 -16.60
CA GLU A 38 -24.75 19.02 -17.54
C GLU A 38 -23.38 18.45 -17.93
N VAL A 39 -23.32 18.21 -19.23
CA VAL A 39 -22.19 18.09 -20.13
C VAL A 39 -20.85 17.95 -19.43
N VAL A 40 -20.40 16.73 -19.31
CA VAL A 40 -18.99 16.41 -19.21
C VAL A 40 -18.32 16.95 -20.47
N THR A 41 -17.77 18.14 -20.41
CA THR A 41 -16.73 18.58 -21.34
C THR A 41 -15.60 17.56 -21.23
N GLU A 42 -15.08 17.08 -22.36
CA GLU A 42 -14.00 16.11 -22.44
C GLU A 42 -12.65 16.62 -21.84
N ASP A 43 -12.69 17.69 -21.09
CA ASP A 43 -11.53 18.20 -20.38
C ASP A 43 -11.31 17.40 -19.10
N THR A 44 -10.68 16.24 -19.26
CA THR A 44 -10.22 15.37 -18.18
C THR A 44 -8.99 15.92 -17.45
N ALA A 45 -8.61 17.16 -17.67
CA ALA A 45 -7.59 17.85 -16.91
C ALA A 45 -8.12 18.18 -15.51
N SER A 46 -8.27 17.14 -14.68
CA SER A 46 -8.57 17.33 -13.26
C SER A 46 -7.48 18.22 -12.63
N LEU A 47 -7.89 19.29 -11.95
CA LEU A 47 -6.99 20.13 -11.13
C LEU A 47 -6.08 19.30 -10.21
N GLY A 48 -6.51 18.09 -9.83
CA GLY A 48 -5.71 17.16 -9.03
C GLY A 48 -4.48 16.58 -9.74
N ASN A 49 -4.45 16.59 -11.08
CA ASN A 49 -3.33 16.12 -11.88
C ASN A 49 -2.41 17.23 -12.37
N MET A 50 -2.82 18.50 -12.19
CA MET A 50 -2.01 19.67 -12.57
C MET A 50 -0.79 19.81 -11.64
N ASP A 51 0.34 20.21 -12.19
CA ASP A 51 1.49 20.55 -11.35
C ASP A 51 1.13 21.77 -10.49
N TRP A 52 1.30 21.66 -9.19
CA TRP A 52 1.03 22.74 -8.25
C TRP A 52 1.86 24.02 -8.55
N ARG A 53 3.00 23.88 -9.26
CA ARG A 53 3.82 25.00 -9.70
C ARG A 53 3.15 25.84 -10.80
N GLU A 54 2.28 25.21 -11.60
CA GLU A 54 1.48 25.92 -12.60
C GLU A 54 0.31 26.67 -11.94
N LEU A 55 -0.23 26.09 -10.85
CA LEU A 55 -1.30 26.72 -10.09
C LEU A 55 -0.82 27.88 -9.22
N PHE A 56 0.34 27.73 -8.56
CA PHE A 56 0.92 28.75 -7.68
C PHE A 56 2.17 29.33 -8.32
N THR A 57 2.03 30.51 -8.96
CA THR A 57 3.09 31.18 -9.74
C THR A 57 4.00 32.05 -8.88
N ASP A 58 3.67 32.30 -7.62
CA ASP A 58 4.48 33.10 -6.69
C ASP A 58 5.75 32.34 -6.26
N PRO A 59 6.96 32.84 -6.55
CA PRO A 59 8.21 32.13 -6.24
C PRO A 59 8.47 31.98 -4.74
N TYR A 60 7.98 32.91 -3.92
CA TYR A 60 8.11 32.79 -2.45
C TYR A 60 7.24 31.64 -1.92
N LEU A 61 6.00 31.55 -2.40
CA LEU A 61 5.12 30.44 -2.05
C LEU A 61 5.67 29.11 -2.54
N GLN A 62 6.19 29.05 -3.76
CA GLN A 62 6.83 27.85 -4.28
C GLN A 62 7.98 27.38 -3.40
N SER A 63 8.86 28.30 -2.98
CA SER A 63 9.97 27.98 -2.07
C SER A 63 9.47 27.43 -0.72
N LEU A 64 8.41 28.03 -0.14
CA LEU A 64 7.83 27.54 1.11
C LEU A 64 7.23 26.14 0.96
N ILE A 65 6.55 25.86 -0.14
CA ILE A 65 6.00 24.55 -0.43
C ILE A 65 7.13 23.52 -0.57
N GLU A 66 8.22 23.84 -1.27
CA GLU A 66 9.36 22.93 -1.42
C GLU A 66 10.01 22.59 -0.08
N VAL A 67 10.25 23.59 0.77
CA VAL A 67 10.76 23.36 2.13
C VAL A 67 9.79 22.52 2.94
N GLY A 68 8.48 22.81 2.86
CA GLY A 68 7.45 22.04 3.53
C GLY A 68 7.46 20.57 3.11
N LEU A 69 7.52 20.28 1.81
CA LEU A 69 7.59 18.91 1.29
C LEU A 69 8.86 18.15 1.71
N GLN A 70 9.97 18.86 1.93
CA GLN A 70 11.21 18.24 2.38
C GLN A 70 11.25 17.99 3.89
N THR A 71 10.63 18.86 4.70
CA THR A 71 10.81 18.87 6.16
C THR A 71 9.59 18.36 6.93
N ASN A 72 8.42 18.26 6.30
CA ASN A 72 7.21 17.85 6.98
C ASN A 72 7.26 16.36 7.36
N THR A 73 7.10 16.07 8.65
CA THR A 73 7.18 14.72 9.21
C THR A 73 6.01 13.82 8.78
N ASP A 74 4.82 14.38 8.56
CA ASP A 74 3.66 13.59 8.14
C ASP A 74 3.83 13.11 6.70
N TYR A 75 4.37 13.98 5.82
CA TYR A 75 4.68 13.59 4.46
C TYR A 75 5.83 12.57 4.39
N GLN A 76 6.87 12.73 5.19
CA GLN A 76 7.96 11.74 5.31
C GLN A 76 7.43 10.40 5.83
N SER A 77 6.55 10.42 6.84
CA SER A 77 5.89 9.21 7.35
C SER A 77 5.03 8.53 6.28
N ALA A 78 4.33 9.30 5.45
CA ALA A 78 3.56 8.75 4.34
C ALA A 78 4.46 8.11 3.27
N GLN A 79 5.64 8.66 2.99
CA GLN A 79 6.64 8.05 2.11
C GLN A 79 7.16 6.71 2.66
N LEU A 80 7.51 6.66 3.95
CA LEU A 80 7.96 5.43 4.60
C LEU A 80 6.88 4.34 4.60
N ARG A 81 5.61 4.70 4.73
CA ARG A 81 4.49 3.73 4.61
C ARG A 81 4.39 3.12 3.22
N VAL A 82 4.71 3.87 2.17
CA VAL A 82 4.78 3.32 0.80
C VAL A 82 5.91 2.31 0.70
N GLU A 83 7.09 2.60 1.25
CA GLU A 83 8.23 1.68 1.26
C GLU A 83 7.92 0.40 2.05
N GLU A 84 7.26 0.52 3.22
CA GLU A 84 6.80 -0.62 4.02
C GLU A 84 5.81 -1.50 3.24
N ALA A 85 4.82 -0.89 2.59
CA ALA A 85 3.85 -1.61 1.78
C ALA A 85 4.51 -2.30 0.57
N GLN A 86 5.51 -1.66 -0.05
CA GLN A 86 6.31 -2.25 -1.12
C GLN A 86 7.12 -3.46 -0.64
N ALA A 87 7.75 -3.37 0.53
CA ALA A 87 8.48 -4.49 1.14
C ALA A 87 7.54 -5.66 1.46
N THR A 88 6.35 -5.36 1.99
CA THR A 88 5.30 -6.37 2.25
C THR A 88 4.84 -7.06 0.96
N LEU A 89 4.63 -6.29 -0.11
CA LEU A 89 4.31 -6.85 -1.42
C LEU A 89 5.45 -7.74 -1.96
N MET A 90 6.69 -7.33 -1.78
CA MET A 90 7.85 -8.13 -2.17
C MET A 90 7.90 -9.44 -1.39
N SER A 91 7.67 -9.40 -0.07
CA SER A 91 7.56 -10.62 0.75
C SER A 91 6.46 -11.55 0.25
N ALA A 92 5.27 -11.03 -0.08
CA ALA A 92 4.18 -11.81 -0.63
C ALA A 92 4.48 -12.41 -2.02
N LYS A 93 5.32 -11.76 -2.82
CA LYS A 93 5.84 -12.31 -4.10
C LYS A 93 6.85 -13.43 -3.87
N LEU A 94 7.78 -13.24 -2.91
CA LEU A 94 8.82 -14.21 -2.59
C LEU A 94 8.27 -15.46 -1.91
N ALA A 95 7.10 -15.39 -1.27
CA ALA A 95 6.45 -16.55 -0.67
C ALA A 95 6.12 -17.69 -1.66
N PHE A 96 6.11 -17.42 -2.97
CA PHE A 96 5.96 -18.45 -4.01
C PHE A 96 7.25 -19.23 -4.30
N LEU A 97 8.37 -18.77 -3.80
CA LEU A 97 9.66 -19.44 -3.99
C LEU A 97 9.93 -20.46 -2.86
N PRO A 98 10.71 -21.50 -3.12
CA PRO A 98 11.16 -22.40 -2.07
C PRO A 98 12.04 -21.67 -1.06
N ALA A 99 11.82 -21.92 0.23
CA ALA A 99 12.66 -21.44 1.31
C ALA A 99 13.77 -22.47 1.61
N PHE A 100 14.99 -21.99 1.73
CA PHE A 100 16.16 -22.78 2.12
C PHE A 100 16.62 -22.31 3.49
N ALA A 101 16.84 -23.25 4.39
CA ALA A 101 17.38 -22.95 5.71
C ALA A 101 18.63 -23.80 5.96
N LEU A 102 19.66 -23.16 6.50
CA LEU A 102 20.89 -23.78 6.97
C LEU A 102 20.94 -23.57 8.48
N ALA A 103 20.93 -24.65 9.26
CA ALA A 103 20.88 -24.61 10.69
C ALA A 103 22.06 -25.36 11.32
N PRO A 104 23.26 -24.78 11.35
CA PRO A 104 24.41 -25.43 11.99
C PRO A 104 24.12 -25.67 13.47
N GLN A 105 24.37 -26.89 13.93
CA GLN A 105 24.18 -27.30 15.30
C GLN A 105 25.46 -27.96 15.84
N GLY A 106 25.83 -27.65 17.06
CA GLY A 106 26.93 -28.29 17.76
C GLY A 106 26.49 -28.68 19.19
N THR A 107 26.73 -29.92 19.54
CA THR A 107 26.47 -30.40 20.90
C THR A 107 27.77 -30.91 21.50
N VAL A 108 28.04 -30.44 22.71
CA VAL A 108 29.14 -30.96 23.54
C VAL A 108 28.48 -31.62 24.73
N SER A 109 28.67 -32.94 24.87
CA SER A 109 28.20 -33.71 26.01
C SER A 109 29.37 -34.30 26.80
N SER A 110 29.37 -34.07 28.08
CA SER A 110 30.32 -34.65 29.02
C SER A 110 29.53 -35.29 30.17
N PHE A 111 29.84 -36.52 30.48
CA PHE A 111 29.21 -37.25 31.57
C PHE A 111 30.30 -37.84 32.46
N ASP A 112 30.26 -37.46 33.71
CA ASP A 112 31.21 -37.85 34.74
C ASP A 112 32.69 -37.57 34.36
N THR A 113 33.63 -38.42 34.61
CA THR A 113 35.05 -38.25 34.28
C THR A 113 35.43 -38.62 32.84
N GLN A 114 34.41 -38.85 31.96
CA GLN A 114 34.67 -39.20 30.57
C GLN A 114 35.00 -38.00 29.70
N LYS A 115 35.82 -38.24 28.66
CA LYS A 115 36.21 -37.23 27.69
C LYS A 115 34.96 -36.71 26.96
N ALA A 116 34.79 -35.39 26.90
CA ALA A 116 33.66 -34.73 26.22
C ALA A 116 33.52 -35.19 24.76
N THR A 117 32.33 -35.62 24.41
CA THR A 117 31.99 -35.97 23.02
C THR A 117 31.44 -34.70 22.36
N GLN A 118 32.00 -34.37 21.21
CA GLN A 118 31.55 -33.24 20.36
C GLN A 118 30.89 -33.77 19.09
N THR A 119 29.70 -33.32 18.82
CA THR A 119 28.97 -33.65 17.62
C THR A 119 28.60 -32.38 16.90
N TYR A 120 28.94 -32.28 15.61
CA TYR A 120 28.57 -31.18 14.74
C TYR A 120 27.67 -31.69 13.63
N SER A 121 26.57 -30.99 13.38
CA SER A 121 25.67 -31.28 12.26
C SER A 121 25.37 -30.00 11.50
N LEU A 122 25.28 -30.12 10.18
CA LEU A 122 24.99 -29.01 9.28
C LEU A 122 23.80 -29.38 8.39
N PRO A 123 22.57 -29.42 8.95
CA PRO A 123 21.39 -29.74 8.18
C PRO A 123 21.04 -28.59 7.24
N VAL A 124 20.81 -28.94 5.95
CA VAL A 124 20.21 -28.06 4.94
C VAL A 124 18.80 -28.54 4.70
N THR A 125 17.85 -27.65 4.87
CA THR A 125 16.43 -27.96 4.63
C THR A 125 15.91 -27.07 3.52
N ALA A 126 15.08 -27.64 2.63
CA ALA A 126 14.35 -26.93 1.60
C ALA A 126 12.85 -27.17 1.84
N SER A 127 12.06 -26.11 1.89
CA SER A 127 10.61 -26.19 2.04
C SER A 127 9.92 -25.38 0.95
N TRP A 128 8.88 -25.93 0.37
CA TRP A 128 8.09 -25.25 -0.65
C TRP A 128 6.61 -25.52 -0.43
N GLU A 129 5.82 -24.44 -0.38
CA GLU A 129 4.37 -24.52 -0.22
C GLU A 129 3.69 -24.31 -1.58
N LEU A 130 2.92 -25.30 -2.02
CA LEU A 130 2.12 -25.21 -3.25
C LEU A 130 0.78 -24.53 -2.95
N ASP A 131 0.45 -23.50 -3.71
CA ASP A 131 -0.78 -22.72 -3.53
C ASP A 131 -1.98 -23.38 -4.24
N VAL A 132 -2.45 -24.52 -3.72
CA VAL A 132 -3.57 -25.27 -4.30
C VAL A 132 -4.89 -24.52 -4.15
N PHE A 133 -5.12 -23.86 -3.01
CA PHE A 133 -6.39 -23.17 -2.68
C PHE A 133 -6.33 -21.65 -2.93
N GLY A 134 -5.25 -21.11 -3.46
CA GLY A 134 -5.16 -19.70 -3.79
C GLY A 134 -4.89 -18.77 -2.62
N ARG A 135 -4.49 -19.28 -1.44
CA ARG A 135 -4.16 -18.48 -0.25
C ARG A 135 -3.07 -17.45 -0.54
N MET A 136 -1.97 -17.90 -1.14
CA MET A 136 -0.82 -17.04 -1.46
C MET A 136 -1.15 -16.06 -2.58
N ARG A 137 -1.90 -16.50 -3.60
CA ARG A 137 -2.37 -15.61 -4.68
C ARG A 137 -3.26 -14.49 -4.16
N ASN A 138 -4.16 -14.79 -3.21
CA ASN A 138 -5.02 -13.79 -2.60
C ASN A 138 -4.25 -12.86 -1.67
N ALA A 139 -3.29 -13.38 -0.88
CA ALA A 139 -2.38 -12.55 -0.07
C ALA A 139 -1.56 -11.58 -0.90
N LYS A 140 -1.03 -12.03 -2.06
CA LYS A 140 -0.34 -11.15 -3.01
C LYS A 140 -1.26 -10.05 -3.57
N LYS A 141 -2.50 -10.39 -3.96
CA LYS A 141 -3.49 -9.39 -4.43
C LYS A 141 -3.83 -8.38 -3.35
N GLN A 142 -4.01 -8.83 -2.11
CA GLN A 142 -4.22 -7.95 -0.97
C GLN A 142 -3.04 -6.99 -0.77
N SER A 143 -1.80 -7.50 -0.80
CA SER A 143 -0.61 -6.65 -0.66
C SER A 143 -0.46 -5.66 -1.82
N GLN A 144 -0.87 -6.02 -3.04
CA GLN A 144 -0.92 -5.10 -4.19
C GLN A 144 -1.92 -3.96 -3.96
N ALA A 145 -3.11 -4.27 -3.43
CA ALA A 145 -4.12 -3.26 -3.12
C ALA A 145 -3.67 -2.33 -1.99
N LEU A 146 -3.02 -2.87 -0.95
CA LEU A 146 -2.46 -2.08 0.15
C LEU A 146 -1.31 -1.17 -0.31
N TYR A 147 -0.49 -1.64 -1.24
CA TYR A 147 0.56 -0.81 -1.86
C TYR A 147 -0.07 0.37 -2.63
N ALA A 148 -1.06 0.12 -3.50
CA ALA A 148 -1.77 1.18 -4.22
C ALA A 148 -2.44 2.17 -3.24
N GLN A 149 -3.12 1.67 -2.21
CA GLN A 149 -3.70 2.49 -1.16
C GLN A 149 -2.67 3.40 -0.47
N SER A 150 -1.46 2.90 -0.22
CA SER A 150 -0.39 3.69 0.41
C SER A 150 0.12 4.81 -0.51
N GLU A 151 0.17 4.58 -1.83
CA GLU A 151 0.53 5.60 -2.82
C GLU A 151 -0.53 6.71 -2.88
N ASP A 152 -1.81 6.34 -2.91
CA ASP A 152 -2.94 7.29 -2.88
C ASP A 152 -2.94 8.11 -1.59
N TYR A 153 -2.68 7.47 -0.45
CA TYR A 153 -2.57 8.15 0.84
C TYR A 153 -1.43 9.17 0.86
N ARG A 154 -0.24 8.80 0.35
CA ARG A 154 0.89 9.72 0.21
C ARG A 154 0.52 10.93 -0.66
N GLN A 155 -0.19 10.70 -1.76
CA GLN A 155 -0.65 11.78 -2.64
C GLN A 155 -1.66 12.69 -1.93
N ALA A 156 -2.58 12.14 -1.16
CA ALA A 156 -3.53 12.92 -0.36
C ALA A 156 -2.83 13.80 0.68
N VAL A 157 -1.86 13.24 1.43
CA VAL A 157 -1.06 13.99 2.41
C VAL A 157 -0.26 15.12 1.73
N ARG A 158 0.35 14.84 0.57
CA ARG A 158 1.06 15.84 -0.23
C ARG A 158 0.15 17.00 -0.62
N THR A 159 -1.03 16.70 -1.15
CA THR A 159 -2.00 17.70 -1.60
C THR A 159 -2.50 18.55 -0.42
N GLN A 160 -2.80 17.91 0.71
CA GLN A 160 -3.22 18.58 1.93
C GLN A 160 -2.14 19.52 2.48
N LEU A 161 -0.88 19.09 2.45
CA LEU A 161 0.26 19.91 2.89
C LEU A 161 0.41 21.16 2.01
N ILE A 162 0.41 20.98 0.68
CA ILE A 162 0.50 22.08 -0.27
C ILE A 162 -0.64 23.09 -0.08
N ALA A 163 -1.88 22.60 0.02
CA ALA A 163 -3.05 23.43 0.26
C ALA A 163 -2.97 24.17 1.59
N GLY A 164 -2.50 23.50 2.65
CA GLY A 164 -2.31 24.12 3.98
C GLY A 164 -1.29 25.26 3.96
N ILE A 165 -0.13 25.05 3.31
CA ILE A 165 0.91 26.09 3.18
C ILE A 165 0.38 27.26 2.36
N ALA A 166 -0.25 27.01 1.21
CA ALA A 166 -0.81 28.05 0.35
C ALA A 166 -1.88 28.87 1.08
N ASN A 167 -2.80 28.21 1.76
CA ASN A 167 -3.83 28.89 2.52
C ASN A 167 -3.25 29.78 3.61
N THR A 168 -2.29 29.28 4.39
CA THR A 168 -1.62 30.06 5.44
C THR A 168 -0.85 31.25 4.87
N TYR A 169 -0.17 31.08 3.73
CA TYR A 169 0.55 32.13 3.03
C TYR A 169 -0.40 33.27 2.62
N TYR A 170 -1.49 32.98 1.94
CA TYR A 170 -2.45 33.99 1.50
C TYR A 170 -3.18 34.65 2.68
N LEU A 171 -3.51 33.91 3.75
CA LEU A 171 -4.06 34.50 4.97
C LEU A 171 -3.07 35.47 5.63
N SER A 172 -1.78 35.16 5.63
CA SER A 172 -0.72 36.06 6.12
C SER A 172 -0.67 37.35 5.30
N LEU A 173 -0.73 37.28 3.96
CA LEU A 173 -0.76 38.45 3.09
C LEU A 173 -1.98 39.33 3.34
N ILE A 174 -3.15 38.76 3.52
CA ILE A 174 -4.38 39.51 3.86
C ILE A 174 -4.18 40.25 5.18
N HIS A 175 -3.66 39.60 6.21
CA HIS A 175 -3.44 40.21 7.54
C HIS A 175 -2.41 41.36 7.50
N ILE A 176 -1.40 41.27 6.63
CA ILE A 176 -0.41 42.33 6.47
C ILE A 176 -1.01 43.52 5.70
N SER A 177 -1.92 43.29 4.75
CA SER A 177 -2.51 44.36 3.94
C SER A 177 -3.70 45.07 4.59
N GLU A 178 -4.41 44.44 5.55
CA GLU A 178 -5.57 45.03 6.21
C GLU A 178 -5.29 46.18 7.22
N PRO A 179 -4.19 46.25 7.97
CA PRO A 179 -3.96 47.31 8.93
C PRO A 179 -3.97 48.74 8.31
N THR A 180 -3.59 48.84 7.01
CA THR A 180 -3.61 50.13 6.31
C THR A 180 -5.00 50.61 5.93
N ARG A 181 -6.03 49.77 6.00
CA ARG A 181 -7.41 50.15 5.67
C ARG A 181 -8.21 50.65 6.86
N ARG A 182 -7.73 50.48 8.09
CA ARG A 182 -8.40 50.86 9.35
C ARG A 182 -7.87 52.14 9.94
N THR A 183 -7.23 53.04 9.22
CA THR A 183 -7.02 54.42 9.69
C THR A 183 -8.37 55.12 9.61
N PRO A 184 -9.03 55.48 10.75
CA PRO A 184 -10.22 56.32 10.71
C PRO A 184 -9.79 57.65 10.12
N ILE A 185 -10.49 58.08 9.07
CA ILE A 185 -10.46 59.45 8.59
C ILE A 185 -11.11 60.28 9.68
N SER A 186 -10.31 60.96 10.49
CA SER A 186 -10.74 61.99 11.42
C SER A 186 -11.01 63.30 10.67
#